data_dd80a125244dc664dbaa4c5d7b0f354b
#
_entry.id   dd80a125244dc664dbaa4c5d7b0f354b
#
_cell.length_a   1.000
_cell.length_b   1.000
_cell.length_c   1.000
_cell.angle_alpha   90.00
_cell.angle_beta   90.00
_cell.angle_gamma   90.00
#
_symmetry.space_group_name_H-M   'P 1'
#
loop_
_entity.id
_entity.type
_entity.pdbx_description
1 polymer ?
#
loop_
_entity_poly.entity_id
_entity_poly.type
_entity_poly.pdbx_seq_one_letter_code
_entity_poly.pdbx_strand_id
1 'polypeptide(L)'
;MKKDDISRLLQHYLSAKEEGKEPYFDADQIDEMLDSFEDSNDYTYFDEVLALGLKLHPGNSALQIKKGRQFAYNEDYESALTLLENIAETDNQDLDMLKMECYARSTNIPGSGDHGRVDH
;
A
#
# COMPACT_ATOMS: atom_id res chain seq x y z
N MET A 1 9.01 15.92 5.83
CA MET A 1 10.42 15.50 5.94
C MET A 1 11.20 15.99 4.74
N LYS A 2 12.45 16.34 4.96
CA LYS A 2 13.29 16.86 3.89
C LYS A 2 13.86 15.74 3.06
N LYS A 3 14.21 16.05 1.82
CA LYS A 3 14.79 15.09 0.88
C LYS A 3 16.01 14.39 1.46
N ASP A 4 16.86 15.12 2.19
CA ASP A 4 18.06 14.56 2.80
C ASP A 4 17.73 13.49 3.83
N ASP A 5 16.65 13.70 4.60
CA ASP A 5 16.23 12.74 5.60
C ASP A 5 15.74 11.44 4.95
N ILE A 6 15.01 11.57 3.85
CA ILE A 6 14.55 10.41 3.08
C ILE A 6 15.75 9.63 2.53
N SER A 7 16.75 10.35 1.99
CA SER A 7 17.95 9.71 1.46
C SER A 7 18.68 8.91 2.54
N ARG A 8 18.75 9.44 3.76
CA ARG A 8 19.39 8.75 4.87
C ARG A 8 18.63 7.49 5.25
N LEU A 9 17.30 7.57 5.27
CA LEU A 9 16.48 6.40 5.58
C LEU A 9 16.69 5.30 4.53
N LEU A 10 16.70 5.67 3.27
CA LEU A 10 16.92 4.71 2.20
C LEU A 10 18.31 4.11 2.27
N GLN A 11 19.34 4.91 2.54
CA GLN A 11 20.70 4.40 2.71
C GLN A 11 20.80 3.41 3.85
N HIS A 12 20.12 3.71 4.97
CA HIS A 12 20.10 2.81 6.11
C HIS A 12 19.43 1.48 5.72
N TYR A 13 18.34 1.55 4.98
CA TYR A 13 17.64 0.35 4.50
C TYR A 13 18.55 -0.49 3.60
N LEU A 14 19.21 0.15 2.64
CA LEU A 14 20.06 -0.55 1.69
C LEU A 14 21.29 -1.15 2.35
N SER A 15 21.89 -0.43 3.29
CA SER A 15 23.06 -0.94 4.05
C SER A 15 22.68 -2.17 4.87
N ALA A 16 21.54 -2.13 5.53
CA ALA A 16 21.08 -3.27 6.32
C ALA A 16 20.79 -4.46 5.41
N LYS A 17 20.20 -4.21 4.25
CA LYS A 17 19.90 -5.26 3.29
C LYS A 17 21.18 -5.94 2.80
N GLU A 18 22.21 -5.16 2.50
CA GLU A 18 23.50 -5.68 2.08
C GLU A 18 24.13 -6.59 3.14
N GLU A 19 23.94 -6.23 4.42
CA GLU A 19 24.48 -7.00 5.53
C GLU A 19 23.61 -8.18 5.91
N GLY A 20 22.50 -8.37 5.22
CA GLY A 20 21.55 -9.44 5.53
C GLY A 20 20.78 -9.21 6.82
N LYS A 21 20.69 -7.97 7.25
CA LYS A 21 19.98 -7.58 8.47
C LYS A 21 18.67 -6.91 8.13
N GLU A 22 17.71 -7.03 9.04
CA GLU A 22 16.43 -6.34 8.89
C GLU A 22 16.47 -5.07 9.73
N PRO A 23 16.39 -3.89 9.11
CA PRO A 23 16.41 -2.64 9.84
C PRO A 23 15.06 -2.38 10.49
N TYR A 24 15.08 -1.56 11.55
CA TYR A 24 13.84 -1.09 12.16
C TYR A 24 13.58 0.37 11.74
N PHE A 25 12.35 0.66 11.36
CA PHE A 25 11.88 2.02 11.10
C PHE A 25 10.54 2.22 11.77
N ASP A 26 10.25 3.44 12.20
CA ASP A 26 8.92 3.80 12.66
C ASP A 26 7.95 3.79 11.48
N ALA A 27 6.65 3.64 11.77
CA ALA A 27 5.64 3.65 10.73
C ALA A 27 5.69 4.94 9.92
N ASP A 28 5.92 6.08 10.59
CA ASP A 28 6.00 7.37 9.91
C ASP A 28 7.18 7.42 8.94
N GLN A 29 8.31 6.85 9.33
CA GLN A 29 9.49 6.80 8.47
C GLN A 29 9.23 5.96 7.23
N ILE A 30 8.60 4.80 7.41
CA ILE A 30 8.22 3.94 6.29
C ILE A 30 7.28 4.68 5.36
N ASP A 31 6.26 5.32 5.93
CA ASP A 31 5.27 6.04 5.14
C ASP A 31 5.91 7.16 4.32
N GLU A 32 6.83 7.89 4.92
CA GLU A 32 7.51 8.97 4.22
C GLU A 32 8.42 8.48 3.11
N MET A 33 9.09 7.35 3.33
CA MET A 33 9.88 6.73 2.27
C MET A 33 8.99 6.33 1.09
N LEU A 34 7.84 5.74 1.39
CA LEU A 34 6.90 5.32 0.34
C LEU A 34 6.33 6.52 -0.41
N ASP A 35 5.98 7.58 0.30
CA ASP A 35 5.51 8.82 -0.32
C ASP A 35 6.57 9.41 -1.25
N SER A 36 7.83 9.38 -0.83
CA SER A 36 8.93 9.87 -1.64
C SER A 36 9.07 9.05 -2.92
N PHE A 37 8.93 7.73 -2.82
CA PHE A 37 8.97 6.87 -4.01
C PHE A 37 7.85 7.22 -4.98
N GLU A 38 6.65 7.46 -4.45
CA GLU A 38 5.50 7.83 -5.28
C GLU A 38 5.72 9.18 -5.96
N ASP A 39 6.24 10.16 -5.21
CA ASP A 39 6.50 11.50 -5.74
C ASP A 39 7.52 11.48 -6.86
N SER A 40 8.56 10.66 -6.74
CA SER A 40 9.60 10.55 -7.74
C SER A 40 9.30 9.51 -8.81
N ASN A 41 8.17 8.82 -8.67
CA ASN A 41 7.76 7.76 -9.59
C ASN A 41 8.80 6.65 -9.68
N ASP A 42 9.46 6.38 -8.56
CA ASP A 42 10.50 5.35 -8.46
C ASP A 42 10.03 4.24 -7.53
N TYR A 43 9.58 3.14 -8.10
CA TYR A 43 9.00 2.03 -7.36
C TYR A 43 9.99 0.87 -7.16
N THR A 44 11.29 1.11 -7.37
CA THR A 44 12.31 0.06 -7.28
C THR A 44 12.26 -0.69 -5.94
N TYR A 45 12.14 0.04 -4.85
CA TYR A 45 12.12 -0.55 -3.49
C TYR A 45 10.76 -0.43 -2.81
N PHE A 46 9.76 0.04 -3.54
CA PHE A 46 8.45 0.31 -2.94
C PHE A 46 7.86 -0.93 -2.28
N ASP A 47 7.81 -2.04 -3.01
CA ASP A 47 7.20 -3.27 -2.49
C ASP A 47 7.96 -3.80 -1.28
N GLU A 48 9.30 -3.75 -1.34
CA GLU A 48 10.14 -4.25 -0.24
C GLU A 48 9.95 -3.41 1.03
N VAL A 49 9.96 -2.09 0.88
CA VAL A 49 9.80 -1.18 2.01
C VAL A 49 8.40 -1.28 2.60
N LEU A 50 7.40 -1.39 1.74
CA LEU A 50 6.02 -1.56 2.20
C LEU A 50 5.86 -2.88 2.96
N ALA A 51 6.44 -3.96 2.44
CA ALA A 51 6.37 -5.25 3.12
C ALA A 51 7.05 -5.19 4.48
N LEU A 52 8.22 -4.53 4.55
CA LEU A 52 8.92 -4.35 5.82
C LEU A 52 8.05 -3.55 6.79
N GLY A 53 7.44 -2.47 6.31
CA GLY A 53 6.59 -1.63 7.15
C GLY A 53 5.41 -2.40 7.72
N LEU A 54 4.76 -3.21 6.90
CA LEU A 54 3.63 -4.02 7.36
C LEU A 54 4.06 -5.12 8.32
N LYS A 55 5.29 -5.63 8.16
CA LYS A 55 5.84 -6.61 9.08
C LYS A 55 6.11 -5.99 10.45
N LEU A 56 6.68 -4.79 10.47
CA LEU A 56 7.02 -4.08 11.70
C LEU A 56 5.79 -3.45 12.37
N HIS A 57 4.84 -3.00 11.56
CA HIS A 57 3.66 -2.26 12.04
C HIS A 57 2.39 -2.78 11.36
N PRO A 58 2.00 -4.03 11.65
CA PRO A 58 0.90 -4.66 10.91
C PRO A 58 -0.46 -3.97 11.09
N GLY A 59 -0.62 -3.24 12.20
CA GLY A 59 -1.88 -2.54 12.46
C GLY A 59 -1.92 -1.10 11.96
N ASN A 60 -0.89 -0.63 11.27
CA ASN A 60 -0.85 0.75 10.83
C ASN A 60 -1.73 0.96 9.61
N SER A 61 -2.78 1.77 9.75
CA SER A 61 -3.77 1.97 8.69
C SER A 61 -3.20 2.67 7.47
N ALA A 62 -2.27 3.62 7.63
CA ALA A 62 -1.67 4.31 6.49
C ALA A 62 -0.95 3.32 5.57
N LEU A 63 -0.19 2.39 6.16
CA LEU A 63 0.53 1.37 5.39
C LEU A 63 -0.44 0.37 4.76
N GLN A 64 -1.49 0.01 5.48
CA GLN A 64 -2.51 -0.89 4.96
C GLN A 64 -3.23 -0.26 3.77
N ILE A 65 -3.52 1.04 3.84
CA ILE A 65 -4.16 1.75 2.74
C ILE A 65 -3.25 1.76 1.51
N LYS A 66 -1.96 1.97 1.70
CA LYS A 66 -1.00 1.92 0.59
C LYS A 66 -0.99 0.55 -0.06
N LYS A 67 -1.04 -0.50 0.74
CA LYS A 67 -1.09 -1.87 0.20
C LYS A 67 -2.40 -2.12 -0.56
N GLY A 68 -3.50 -1.66 0.00
CA GLY A 68 -4.79 -1.77 -0.68
C GLY A 68 -4.80 -1.03 -2.02
N ARG A 69 -4.21 0.16 -2.04
CA ARG A 69 -4.09 0.93 -3.28
C ARG A 69 -3.25 0.18 -4.31
N GLN A 70 -2.20 -0.49 -3.87
CA GLN A 70 -1.35 -1.29 -4.75
C GLN A 70 -2.13 -2.45 -5.36
N PHE A 71 -2.93 -3.15 -4.55
CA PHE A 71 -3.81 -4.20 -5.06
C PHE A 71 -4.76 -3.64 -6.12
N ALA A 72 -5.37 -2.49 -5.84
CA ALA A 72 -6.30 -1.87 -6.78
C ALA A 72 -5.60 -1.48 -8.08
N TYR A 73 -4.38 -1.02 -7.99
CA TYR A 73 -3.58 -0.66 -9.15
C TYR A 73 -3.34 -1.86 -10.06
N ASN A 74 -3.21 -3.04 -9.45
CA ASN A 74 -3.03 -4.29 -10.18
C ASN A 74 -4.36 -4.95 -10.55
N GLU A 75 -5.47 -4.24 -10.34
CA GLU A 75 -6.82 -4.71 -10.62
C GLU A 75 -7.25 -5.91 -9.76
N ASP A 76 -6.56 -6.11 -8.65
CA ASP A 76 -6.90 -7.15 -7.68
C ASP A 76 -7.82 -6.54 -6.62
N TYR A 77 -9.04 -6.20 -7.03
CA TYR A 77 -9.97 -5.48 -6.18
C TYR A 77 -10.46 -6.32 -5.00
N GLU A 78 -10.52 -7.62 -5.18
CA GLU A 78 -10.94 -8.52 -4.10
C GLU A 78 -9.96 -8.48 -2.93
N SER A 79 -8.67 -8.60 -3.24
CA SER A 79 -7.64 -8.52 -2.20
C SER A 79 -7.63 -7.13 -1.57
N ALA A 80 -7.79 -6.09 -2.39
CA ALA A 80 -7.83 -4.72 -1.89
C ALA A 80 -8.98 -4.55 -0.89
N LEU A 81 -10.18 -5.00 -1.25
CA LEU A 81 -11.35 -4.86 -0.38
C LEU A 81 -11.20 -5.67 0.90
N THR A 82 -10.67 -6.89 0.81
CA THR A 82 -10.44 -7.72 1.99
C THR A 82 -9.55 -6.99 2.99
N LEU A 83 -8.47 -6.39 2.49
CA LEU A 83 -7.55 -5.66 3.35
C LEU A 83 -8.19 -4.39 3.90
N LEU A 84 -8.84 -3.60 3.04
CA LEU A 84 -9.40 -2.30 3.43
C LEU A 84 -10.54 -2.45 4.42
N GLU A 85 -11.36 -3.49 4.28
CA GLU A 85 -12.48 -3.72 5.18
C GLU A 85 -12.02 -4.14 6.58
N ASN A 86 -10.80 -4.62 6.71
CA ASN A 86 -10.24 -5.01 8.00
C ASN A 86 -9.58 -3.84 8.74
N ILE A 87 -9.51 -2.68 8.11
CA ILE A 87 -8.94 -1.50 8.75
C ILE A 87 -9.96 -0.92 9.71
N ALA A 88 -9.56 -0.76 10.98
CA ALA A 88 -10.47 -0.32 12.03
C ALA A 88 -10.81 1.17 11.98
N GLU A 89 -10.03 1.95 11.27
CA GLU A 89 -10.21 3.40 11.20
C GLU A 89 -11.47 3.75 10.41
N THR A 90 -12.33 4.61 10.97
CA THR A 90 -13.62 4.91 10.37
C THR A 90 -13.73 6.32 9.79
N ASP A 91 -12.84 7.22 10.17
CA ASP A 91 -12.91 8.63 9.75
C ASP A 91 -11.85 9.00 8.72
N ASN A 92 -11.47 8.05 7.88
CA ASN A 92 -10.45 8.28 6.88
C ASN A 92 -11.10 8.40 5.50
N GLN A 93 -11.11 9.62 4.97
CA GLN A 93 -11.72 9.90 3.67
C GLN A 93 -11.03 9.15 2.53
N ASP A 94 -9.70 9.06 2.57
CA ASP A 94 -8.93 8.34 1.55
C ASP A 94 -9.30 6.87 1.54
N LEU A 95 -9.49 6.29 2.72
CA LEU A 95 -9.89 4.90 2.85
C LEU A 95 -11.28 4.67 2.24
N ASP A 96 -12.23 5.57 2.57
CA ASP A 96 -13.58 5.46 2.07
C ASP A 96 -13.62 5.59 0.54
N MET A 97 -12.88 6.54 0.00
CA MET A 97 -12.83 6.75 -1.44
C MET A 97 -12.23 5.55 -2.16
N LEU A 98 -11.18 4.98 -1.58
CA LEU A 98 -10.53 3.82 -2.18
C LEU A 98 -11.45 2.60 -2.15
N LYS A 99 -12.17 2.41 -1.04
CA LYS A 99 -13.16 1.32 -0.95
C LYS A 99 -14.25 1.48 -2.01
N MET A 100 -14.76 2.69 -2.16
CA MET A 100 -15.81 2.98 -3.15
C MET A 100 -15.32 2.67 -4.56
N GLU A 101 -14.11 3.06 -4.87
CA GLU A 101 -13.53 2.80 -6.17
C GLU A 101 -13.40 1.30 -6.42
N CYS A 102 -12.91 0.55 -5.43
CA CYS A 102 -12.77 -0.89 -5.55
C CYS A 102 -14.12 -1.59 -5.73
N TYR A 103 -15.14 -1.17 -4.99
CA TYR A 103 -16.49 -1.72 -5.15
C TYR A 103 -17.02 -1.45 -6.55
N ALA A 104 -16.87 -0.21 -7.01
CA ALA A 104 -17.37 0.17 -8.32
C ALA A 104 -16.72 -0.65 -9.43
N ARG A 105 -15.42 -0.86 -9.34
CA ARG A 105 -14.69 -1.58 -10.36
C ARG A 105 -14.91 -3.09 -10.27
N SER A 106 -15.04 -3.62 -9.05
CA SER A 106 -15.21 -5.07 -8.89
C SER A 106 -16.62 -5.53 -9.29
N THR A 107 -17.63 -4.68 -9.12
CA THR A 107 -19.01 -5.01 -9.48
C THR A 107 -19.36 -4.64 -10.91
N ASN A 108 -18.52 -3.93 -11.60
CA ASN A 108 -18.74 -3.47 -12.96
C ASN A 108 -18.34 -4.55 -13.98
N ILE A 109 -18.87 -5.70 -13.75
CA ILE A 109 -18.63 -6.81 -14.67
C ILE A 109 -19.82 -7.03 -15.50
N PRO A 110 -20.56 -6.85 -16.29
CA PRO A 110 -21.30 -7.05 -16.77
C PRO A 110 -21.40 -7.72 -17.56
N GLY A 111 -21.31 -7.59 -16.64
CA GLY A 111 -21.31 -7.90 -16.96
C GLY A 111 -21.25 -8.40 -17.00
N SER A 112 -21.42 -8.47 -16.61
CA SER A 112 -21.17 -8.70 -16.73
C SER A 112 -20.89 -9.13 -16.56
N GLY A 113 -21.28 -9.77 -16.44
CA GLY A 113 -21.00 -9.76 -16.35
C GLY A 113 -20.79 -10.36 -16.09
N ASP A 114 -21.11 -10.71 -16.17
CA ASP A 114 -20.96 -10.93 -16.07
C ASP A 114 -20.57 -11.43 -15.97
N HIS A 115 -20.81 -11.96 -16.10
CA HIS A 115 -20.56 -12.05 -16.01
C HIS A 115 -20.39 -12.47 -15.87
N GLY A 116 -20.10 -13.17 -15.43
CA GLY A 116 -19.96 -13.00 -15.31
C GLY A 116 -20.13 -13.47 -15.01
N ARG A 117 -20.16 -13.70 -14.93
CA ARG A 117 -20.36 -13.61 -14.67
C ARG A 117 -20.89 -13.74 -14.92
N VAL A 118 -21.07 -14.21 -14.86
CA VAL A 118 -21.47 -13.87 -15.19
C VAL A 118 -21.79 -13.98 -15.27
N ASP A 119 -22.09 -14.50 -15.18
CA ASP A 119 -22.34 -14.09 -15.44
C ASP A 119 -22.44 -14.17 -15.27
N HIS A 120 -22.88 -14.59 -15.13
CA HIS A 120 -22.92 -14.03 -15.10
C HIS A 120 -22.97 -13.85 -15.06
#